data_8b11787e4dedf8fbb6ed33d18f4871d2
#
_entry.id   8b11787e4dedf8fbb6ed33d18f4871d2
#
_cell.length_a   1.000
_cell.length_b   1.000
_cell.length_c   1.000
_cell.angle_alpha   90.00
_cell.angle_beta   90.00
_cell.angle_gamma   90.00
#
_symmetry.space_group_name_H-M   'P 1'
#
loop_
_entity.id
_entity.type
_entity.pdbx_description
1 polymer ?
#
loop_
_entity_poly.entity_id
_entity_poly.type
_entity_poly.pdbx_seq_one_letter_code
_entity_poly.pdbx_strand_id
1 'polypeptide(L)'
;MVAIHTGAVTTNQADSPATGTRLSGPILEVPLAPPQPPAGFVSSIYEQSWEIDRPREEVWAWLCDPSTFVDGQLPPFRVEFLTNADGETGFNEGVYNAHVGPLMSFSGVLGTIEAERYRDLQYCYGSYAISHALFRPTRLQFWLDDGPASTSDHPSTTLHLQLDTYVRASAVGIWNRLMAVFWKRFGSWCERAIPNNWLR
;
A
#
# COMPACT_ATOMS: atom_id res chain seq x y z
N MET A 1 -36.73 19.93 -60.67
CA MET A 1 -37.05 18.66 -60.00
C MET A 1 -35.71 17.91 -59.80
N VAL A 2 -35.11 18.03 -58.63
CA VAL A 2 -33.79 17.48 -58.33
C VAL A 2 -33.99 16.32 -57.32
N ALA A 3 -33.60 15.12 -57.71
CA ALA A 3 -33.71 13.94 -56.91
C ALA A 3 -32.51 13.89 -55.92
N ILE A 4 -32.79 13.84 -54.62
CA ILE A 4 -31.81 13.66 -53.55
C ILE A 4 -31.65 12.15 -53.32
N HIS A 5 -30.46 11.63 -53.60
CA HIS A 5 -30.05 10.26 -53.24
C HIS A 5 -29.58 10.26 -51.78
N THR A 6 -30.34 9.58 -50.94
CA THR A 6 -29.95 9.27 -49.55
C THR A 6 -29.06 8.02 -49.57
N GLY A 7 -27.76 8.22 -49.42
CA GLY A 7 -26.79 7.12 -49.23
C GLY A 7 -26.85 6.61 -47.79
N ALA A 8 -27.14 5.33 -47.61
CA ALA A 8 -27.04 4.63 -46.34
C ALA A 8 -25.56 4.48 -45.95
N VAL A 9 -25.21 5.02 -44.81
CA VAL A 9 -23.89 4.78 -44.18
C VAL A 9 -23.95 3.44 -43.45
N THR A 10 -23.32 2.46 -44.05
CA THR A 10 -23.08 1.17 -43.43
C THR A 10 -21.87 1.32 -42.48
N THR A 11 -22.11 1.35 -41.17
CA THR A 11 -21.06 1.27 -40.17
C THR A 11 -20.55 -0.17 -40.12
N ASN A 12 -19.40 -0.40 -40.72
CA ASN A 12 -18.61 -1.61 -40.47
C ASN A 12 -18.06 -1.53 -39.05
N GLN A 13 -18.70 -2.26 -38.17
CA GLN A 13 -18.18 -2.56 -36.85
C GLN A 13 -17.06 -3.62 -37.06
N ALA A 14 -15.83 -3.17 -37.11
CA ALA A 14 -14.65 -4.07 -37.09
C ALA A 14 -14.57 -4.70 -35.71
N ASP A 15 -14.97 -5.97 -35.61
CA ASP A 15 -14.60 -6.83 -34.51
C ASP A 15 -13.06 -6.95 -34.49
N SER A 16 -12.43 -6.18 -33.61
CA SER A 16 -11.04 -6.43 -33.23
C SER A 16 -11.04 -7.63 -32.27
N PRO A 17 -10.44 -8.75 -32.65
CA PRO A 17 -10.17 -9.78 -31.66
C PRO A 17 -9.09 -9.24 -30.73
N ALA A 18 -9.47 -8.92 -29.51
CA ALA A 18 -8.51 -8.73 -28.42
C ALA A 18 -7.84 -10.07 -28.13
N THR A 19 -6.95 -10.49 -29.04
CA THR A 19 -6.04 -11.59 -28.78
C THR A 19 -4.95 -11.04 -27.87
N GLY A 20 -5.27 -10.94 -26.59
CA GLY A 20 -4.28 -10.75 -25.55
C GLY A 20 -3.31 -11.92 -25.65
N THR A 21 -2.15 -11.66 -26.25
CA THR A 21 -1.04 -12.59 -26.22
C THR A 21 -0.70 -12.81 -24.74
N ARG A 22 -1.20 -13.90 -24.16
CA ARG A 22 -0.67 -14.37 -22.87
C ARG A 22 0.80 -14.62 -23.11
N LEU A 23 1.64 -13.79 -22.50
CA LEU A 23 3.06 -14.06 -22.40
C LEU A 23 3.21 -15.31 -21.53
N SER A 24 3.21 -16.48 -22.15
CA SER A 24 3.56 -17.75 -21.52
C SER A 24 5.09 -17.83 -21.38
N GLY A 25 5.64 -16.89 -20.58
CA GLY A 25 6.99 -16.97 -20.09
C GLY A 25 6.97 -17.33 -18.60
N PRO A 26 8.08 -17.73 -18.00
CA PRO A 26 8.16 -17.82 -16.56
C PRO A 26 7.74 -16.46 -16.01
N ILE A 27 6.76 -16.45 -15.09
CA ILE A 27 6.42 -15.26 -14.33
C ILE A 27 7.73 -14.81 -13.71
N LEU A 28 8.24 -13.64 -14.12
CA LEU A 28 9.39 -13.03 -13.47
C LEU A 28 8.92 -12.77 -12.04
N GLU A 29 9.32 -13.64 -11.11
CA GLU A 29 9.16 -13.38 -9.71
C GLU A 29 9.89 -12.07 -9.43
N VAL A 30 9.13 -11.05 -9.06
CA VAL A 30 9.73 -9.77 -8.69
C VAL A 30 10.58 -10.04 -7.46
N PRO A 31 11.91 -9.81 -7.52
CA PRO A 31 12.76 -10.15 -6.41
C PRO A 31 12.38 -9.28 -5.20
N LEU A 32 11.92 -9.92 -4.14
CA LEU A 32 11.77 -9.30 -2.83
C LEU A 32 13.15 -8.96 -2.26
N ALA A 33 13.17 -8.13 -1.23
CA ALA A 33 14.40 -7.80 -0.55
C ALA A 33 15.11 -9.08 -0.05
N PRO A 34 16.42 -9.21 -0.25
CA PRO A 34 17.17 -10.37 0.22
C PRO A 34 17.08 -10.47 1.75
N PRO A 35 17.19 -11.69 2.33
CA PRO A 35 17.07 -11.87 3.79
C PRO A 35 18.23 -11.25 4.58
N GLN A 36 19.29 -10.84 3.92
CA GLN A 36 20.45 -10.21 4.54
C GLN A 36 20.72 -8.83 3.94
N PRO A 37 21.10 -7.85 4.78
CA PRO A 37 21.42 -6.51 4.29
C PRO A 37 22.63 -6.53 3.35
N PRO A 38 22.63 -5.71 2.28
CA PRO A 38 23.80 -5.55 1.43
C PRO A 38 25.01 -5.00 2.18
N ALA A 39 26.19 -5.15 1.62
CA ALA A 39 27.43 -4.64 2.21
C ALA A 39 27.34 -3.14 2.58
N GLY A 40 27.67 -2.81 3.82
CA GLY A 40 27.60 -1.45 4.37
C GLY A 40 26.22 -0.99 4.81
N PHE A 41 25.23 -1.87 4.75
CA PHE A 41 23.90 -1.68 5.34
C PHE A 41 23.73 -2.52 6.59
N VAL A 42 22.81 -2.10 7.45
CA VAL A 42 22.36 -2.85 8.62
C VAL A 42 20.84 -2.95 8.59
N SER A 43 20.30 -3.98 9.20
CA SER A 43 18.85 -4.05 9.44
C SER A 43 18.44 -3.03 10.49
N SER A 44 17.39 -2.31 10.24
CA SER A 44 16.78 -1.34 11.14
C SER A 44 15.28 -1.61 11.19
N ILE A 45 14.75 -1.68 12.39
CA ILE A 45 13.32 -1.83 12.64
C ILE A 45 12.83 -0.52 13.23
N TYR A 46 11.78 0.04 12.64
CA TYR A 46 11.04 1.16 13.19
C TYR A 46 9.67 0.67 13.61
N GLU A 47 9.32 0.93 14.87
CA GLU A 47 8.01 0.54 15.44
C GLU A 47 7.31 1.78 15.96
N GLN A 48 6.00 1.80 15.80
CA GLN A 48 5.11 2.84 16.32
C GLN A 48 3.75 2.24 16.64
N SER A 49 3.12 2.72 17.70
CA SER A 49 1.75 2.33 18.06
C SER A 49 0.91 3.57 18.35
N TRP A 50 -0.38 3.45 18.08
CA TRP A 50 -1.37 4.49 18.35
C TRP A 50 -2.61 3.86 18.99
N GLU A 51 -3.15 4.52 19.99
CA GLU A 51 -4.48 4.22 20.50
C GLU A 51 -5.50 4.99 19.69
N ILE A 52 -6.46 4.27 19.13
CA ILE A 52 -7.51 4.78 18.27
C ILE A 52 -8.83 4.54 19.00
N ASP A 53 -9.58 5.62 19.27
CA ASP A 53 -10.88 5.54 19.93
C ASP A 53 -11.97 5.13 18.92
N ARG A 54 -11.81 3.93 18.37
CA ARG A 54 -12.69 3.30 17.38
C ARG A 54 -12.64 1.79 17.53
N PRO A 55 -13.75 1.08 17.17
CA PRO A 55 -13.76 -0.37 17.11
C PRO A 55 -12.74 -0.90 16.07
N ARG A 56 -12.22 -2.09 16.33
CA ARG A 56 -11.20 -2.73 15.50
C ARG A 56 -11.65 -2.94 14.04
N GLU A 57 -12.92 -3.26 13.84
CA GLU A 57 -13.53 -3.46 12.53
C GLU A 57 -13.48 -2.17 11.69
N GLU A 58 -13.73 -1.02 12.30
CA GLU A 58 -13.68 0.29 11.63
C GLU A 58 -12.25 0.67 11.28
N VAL A 59 -11.30 0.46 12.20
CA VAL A 59 -9.88 0.70 11.96
C VAL A 59 -9.37 -0.21 10.84
N TRP A 60 -9.75 -1.49 10.86
CA TRP A 60 -9.38 -2.45 9.84
C TRP A 60 -9.93 -2.09 8.47
N ALA A 61 -11.23 -1.78 8.39
CA ALA A 61 -11.88 -1.39 7.14
C ALA A 61 -11.20 -0.16 6.53
N TRP A 62 -10.88 0.87 7.34
CA TRP A 62 -10.12 2.04 6.89
C TRP A 62 -8.71 1.67 6.43
N LEU A 63 -8.02 0.81 7.16
CA LEU A 63 -6.64 0.39 6.87
C LEU A 63 -6.54 -0.43 5.58
N CYS A 64 -7.60 -1.15 5.20
CA CYS A 64 -7.66 -2.01 4.02
C CYS A 64 -8.48 -1.40 2.87
N ASP A 65 -8.94 -0.16 2.97
CA ASP A 65 -9.58 0.55 1.87
C ASP A 65 -8.51 1.22 0.98
N PRO A 66 -8.38 0.83 -0.30
CA PRO A 66 -7.45 1.47 -1.22
C PRO A 66 -7.66 2.97 -1.34
N SER A 67 -8.90 3.46 -1.27
CA SER A 67 -9.22 4.89 -1.39
C SER A 67 -8.59 5.71 -0.27
N THR A 68 -8.46 5.16 0.94
CA THR A 68 -7.76 5.78 2.06
C THR A 68 -6.37 6.28 1.68
N PHE A 69 -5.63 5.46 0.94
CA PHE A 69 -4.25 5.77 0.56
C PHE A 69 -4.17 6.52 -0.78
N VAL A 70 -5.07 6.25 -1.71
CA VAL A 70 -5.12 6.92 -3.01
C VAL A 70 -5.60 8.37 -2.85
N ASP A 71 -6.70 8.58 -2.17
CA ASP A 71 -7.32 9.92 -2.00
C ASP A 71 -6.59 10.78 -0.96
N GLY A 72 -5.95 10.14 0.03
CA GLY A 72 -5.14 10.81 1.04
C GLY A 72 -3.76 11.27 0.56
N GLN A 73 -3.36 10.96 -0.67
CA GLN A 73 -2.06 11.34 -1.21
C GLN A 73 -2.03 12.79 -1.68
N LEU A 74 -0.94 13.48 -1.33
CA LEU A 74 -0.69 14.82 -1.83
C LEU A 74 0.18 14.77 -3.10
N PRO A 75 -0.23 15.42 -4.21
CA PRO A 75 0.63 15.50 -5.38
C PRO A 75 2.01 16.10 -5.02
N PRO A 76 3.12 15.63 -5.58
CA PRO A 76 3.26 14.67 -6.68
C PRO A 76 3.37 13.19 -6.27
N PHE A 77 3.03 12.84 -5.04
CA PHE A 77 3.03 11.45 -4.60
C PHE A 77 1.82 10.70 -5.16
N ARG A 78 2.01 9.43 -5.49
CA ARG A 78 0.97 8.55 -6.04
C ARG A 78 1.04 7.18 -5.41
N VAL A 79 -0.14 6.64 -5.09
CA VAL A 79 -0.32 5.24 -4.70
C VAL A 79 -1.14 4.56 -5.77
N GLU A 80 -0.72 3.41 -6.22
CA GLU A 80 -1.43 2.59 -7.20
C GLU A 80 -1.49 1.15 -6.71
N PHE A 81 -2.65 0.52 -6.90
CA PHE A 81 -2.85 -0.90 -6.71
C PHE A 81 -3.02 -1.54 -8.08
N LEU A 82 -2.23 -2.56 -8.37
CA LEU A 82 -2.29 -3.27 -9.65
C LEU A 82 -3.08 -4.56 -9.47
N THR A 83 -3.76 -4.97 -10.52
CA THR A 83 -4.48 -6.25 -10.54
C THR A 83 -3.50 -7.42 -10.51
N ASN A 84 -3.73 -8.39 -9.64
CA ASN A 84 -2.94 -9.62 -9.58
C ASN A 84 -3.33 -10.60 -10.72
N ALA A 85 -2.67 -11.76 -10.77
CA ALA A 85 -2.93 -12.77 -11.80
C ALA A 85 -4.35 -13.35 -11.77
N ASP A 86 -5.01 -13.31 -10.62
CA ASP A 86 -6.37 -13.81 -10.41
C ASP A 86 -7.45 -12.75 -10.71
N GLY A 87 -7.03 -11.55 -11.10
CA GLY A 87 -7.93 -10.44 -11.43
C GLY A 87 -8.36 -9.60 -10.21
N GLU A 88 -7.76 -9.84 -9.04
CA GLU A 88 -8.03 -9.09 -7.83
C GLU A 88 -7.21 -7.79 -7.78
N THR A 89 -7.72 -6.78 -7.13
CA THR A 89 -7.07 -5.49 -6.91
C THR A 89 -7.31 -5.01 -5.49
N GLY A 90 -6.68 -3.93 -5.09
CA GLY A 90 -6.82 -3.37 -3.74
C GLY A 90 -6.00 -4.15 -2.71
N PHE A 91 -6.53 -4.30 -1.49
CA PHE A 91 -5.85 -5.02 -0.41
C PHE A 91 -6.18 -6.51 -0.42
N ASN A 92 -5.67 -7.22 -1.42
CA ASN A 92 -5.71 -8.68 -1.51
C ASN A 92 -4.29 -9.24 -1.60
N GLU A 93 -4.07 -10.45 -1.07
CA GLU A 93 -2.76 -11.11 -1.13
C GLU A 93 -2.27 -11.27 -2.57
N GLY A 94 -1.00 -11.01 -2.81
CA GLY A 94 -0.42 -11.06 -4.14
C GLY A 94 -0.65 -9.84 -5.02
N VAL A 95 -1.45 -8.86 -4.58
CA VAL A 95 -1.65 -7.60 -5.32
C VAL A 95 -0.42 -6.71 -5.18
N TYR A 96 0.01 -6.14 -6.30
CA TYR A 96 1.09 -5.16 -6.31
C TYR A 96 0.59 -3.80 -5.87
N ASN A 97 1.38 -3.17 -4.99
CA ASN A 97 1.20 -1.81 -4.55
C ASN A 97 2.45 -0.99 -4.90
N ALA A 98 2.26 0.18 -5.45
CA ALA A 98 3.33 1.11 -5.79
C ALA A 98 3.08 2.49 -5.18
N HIS A 99 4.02 2.96 -4.39
CA HIS A 99 4.11 4.33 -3.90
C HIS A 99 5.23 5.04 -4.64
N VAL A 100 4.91 6.01 -5.45
CA VAL A 100 5.88 6.73 -6.28
C VAL A 100 5.81 8.21 -5.99
N GLY A 101 6.96 8.85 -5.92
CA GLY A 101 7.05 10.29 -5.71
C GLY A 101 8.48 10.79 -5.67
N PRO A 102 8.68 12.09 -5.49
CA PRO A 102 10.00 12.66 -5.32
C PRO A 102 10.75 11.97 -4.17
N LEU A 103 11.97 11.54 -4.46
CA LEU A 103 12.87 10.90 -3.48
C LEU A 103 12.32 9.60 -2.89
N MET A 104 11.32 8.97 -3.50
CA MET A 104 10.84 7.66 -3.05
C MET A 104 10.30 6.81 -4.21
N SER A 105 10.55 5.52 -4.10
CA SER A 105 9.97 4.49 -4.96
C SER A 105 9.77 3.25 -4.11
N PHE A 106 8.54 3.01 -3.69
CA PHE A 106 8.17 1.84 -2.90
C PHE A 106 7.23 0.99 -3.72
N SER A 107 7.73 -0.09 -4.25
CA SER A 107 6.92 -1.09 -4.92
C SER A 107 6.97 -2.36 -4.11
N GLY A 108 5.86 -3.02 -3.95
CA GLY A 108 5.78 -4.22 -3.14
C GLY A 108 4.59 -5.09 -3.50
N VAL A 109 4.53 -6.22 -2.86
CA VAL A 109 3.45 -7.20 -2.96
C VAL A 109 2.77 -7.29 -1.60
N LEU A 110 1.46 -7.20 -1.58
CA LEU A 110 0.69 -7.50 -0.39
C LEU A 110 0.89 -8.96 -0.03
N GLY A 111 1.40 -9.19 1.15
CA GLY A 111 1.69 -10.52 1.67
C GLY A 111 0.49 -11.09 2.43
N THR A 112 0.71 -11.51 3.67
CA THR A 112 -0.34 -12.09 4.51
C THR A 112 -1.36 -11.06 4.95
N ILE A 113 -2.64 -11.42 4.83
CA ILE A 113 -3.77 -10.62 5.32
C ILE A 113 -4.64 -11.49 6.21
N GLU A 114 -4.65 -11.21 7.51
CA GLU A 114 -5.54 -11.80 8.50
C GLU A 114 -6.60 -10.76 8.86
N ALA A 115 -7.85 -11.00 8.47
CA ALA A 115 -8.94 -10.04 8.65
C ALA A 115 -9.00 -9.51 10.10
N GLU A 116 -9.16 -8.20 10.23
CA GLU A 116 -9.25 -7.45 11.49
C GLU A 116 -8.04 -7.60 12.43
N ARG A 117 -6.96 -8.17 11.97
CA ARG A 117 -5.82 -8.48 12.82
C ARG A 117 -4.47 -8.05 12.26
N TYR A 118 -4.13 -8.46 11.05
CA TYR A 118 -2.77 -8.30 10.53
C TYR A 118 -2.77 -8.14 9.01
N ARG A 119 -1.88 -7.29 8.51
CA ARG A 119 -1.48 -7.25 7.10
C ARG A 119 -0.04 -6.82 6.93
N ASP A 120 0.60 -7.27 5.87
CA ASP A 120 1.91 -6.79 5.49
C ASP A 120 2.02 -6.44 4.01
N LEU A 121 3.04 -5.66 3.71
CA LEU A 121 3.50 -5.32 2.38
C LEU A 121 4.99 -5.64 2.31
N GLN A 122 5.36 -6.55 1.43
CA GLN A 122 6.74 -6.94 1.19
C GLN A 122 7.30 -6.14 0.03
N TYR A 123 8.27 -5.28 0.29
CA TYR A 123 8.82 -4.40 -0.73
C TYR A 123 9.73 -5.15 -1.70
N CYS A 124 9.61 -4.81 -2.99
CA CYS A 124 10.50 -5.29 -4.02
C CYS A 124 11.92 -4.78 -3.80
N TYR A 125 12.89 -5.61 -4.15
CA TYR A 125 14.29 -5.18 -4.14
C TYR A 125 14.50 -4.00 -5.07
N GLY A 126 15.12 -2.96 -4.55
CA GLY A 126 15.27 -1.68 -5.27
C GLY A 126 14.33 -0.58 -4.80
N SER A 127 13.33 -0.89 -3.97
CA SER A 127 12.56 0.15 -3.24
C SER A 127 13.47 1.02 -2.39
N TYR A 128 13.21 2.33 -2.34
CA TYR A 128 14.05 3.26 -1.59
C TYR A 128 13.28 4.50 -1.12
N ALA A 129 13.76 5.10 -0.03
CA ALA A 129 13.43 6.45 0.40
C ALA A 129 14.66 7.35 0.29
N ILE A 130 14.49 8.58 -0.18
CA ILE A 130 15.54 9.58 -0.40
C ILE A 130 16.59 9.12 -1.42
N SER A 131 17.24 8.00 -1.17
CA SER A 131 18.22 7.38 -2.06
C SER A 131 18.35 5.89 -1.76
N HIS A 132 18.40 5.07 -2.80
CA HIS A 132 18.68 3.63 -2.69
C HIS A 132 20.04 3.32 -2.07
N ALA A 133 20.95 4.29 -2.05
CA ALA A 133 22.24 4.18 -1.38
C ALA A 133 22.18 4.38 0.14
N LEU A 134 21.02 4.82 0.67
CA LEU A 134 20.84 5.15 2.09
C LEU A 134 19.79 4.27 2.78
N PHE A 135 18.60 4.18 2.19
CA PHE A 135 17.43 3.56 2.83
C PHE A 135 16.70 2.66 1.84
N ARG A 136 16.56 1.39 2.19
CA ARG A 136 15.88 0.35 1.40
C ARG A 136 14.84 -0.34 2.26
N PRO A 137 13.60 0.13 2.29
CA PRO A 137 12.51 -0.57 2.96
C PRO A 137 12.38 -2.00 2.42
N THR A 138 12.08 -2.94 3.33
CA THR A 138 11.96 -4.35 2.99
C THR A 138 10.58 -4.90 3.32
N ARG A 139 9.95 -4.43 4.40
CA ARG A 139 8.62 -4.89 4.82
C ARG A 139 7.93 -3.83 5.65
N LEU A 140 6.64 -3.62 5.39
CA LEU A 140 5.75 -2.80 6.22
C LEU A 140 4.65 -3.70 6.77
N GLN A 141 4.47 -3.68 8.07
CA GLN A 141 3.51 -4.51 8.78
C GLN A 141 2.56 -3.62 9.60
N PHE A 142 1.30 -4.03 9.65
CA PHE A 142 0.31 -3.46 10.56
C PHE A 142 -0.40 -4.59 11.28
N TRP A 143 -0.66 -4.43 12.56
CA TRP A 143 -1.55 -5.31 13.30
C TRP A 143 -2.39 -4.52 14.30
N LEU A 144 -3.50 -5.12 14.71
CA LEU A 144 -4.50 -4.52 15.57
C LEU A 144 -4.71 -5.39 16.81
N ASP A 145 -4.68 -4.75 17.97
CA ASP A 145 -5.07 -5.33 19.24
C ASP A 145 -6.21 -4.50 19.85
N ASP A 146 -6.96 -5.08 20.78
CA ASP A 146 -7.92 -4.31 21.56
C ASP A 146 -7.16 -3.28 22.39
N GLY A 147 -7.67 -2.05 22.42
CA GLY A 147 -7.05 -1.00 23.21
C GLY A 147 -7.12 -1.29 24.70
N PRO A 148 -6.19 -0.77 25.53
CA PRO A 148 -6.11 -1.08 26.95
C PRO A 148 -7.34 -0.61 27.76
N ALA A 149 -8.05 0.40 27.26
CA ALA A 149 -9.27 0.92 27.84
C ALA A 149 -10.54 0.47 27.12
N SER A 150 -10.44 -0.50 26.18
CA SER A 150 -11.57 -0.96 25.38
C SER A 150 -12.63 -1.64 26.24
N THR A 151 -13.87 -1.23 26.06
CA THR A 151 -15.06 -1.84 26.67
C THR A 151 -16.12 -2.04 25.60
N SER A 152 -17.18 -2.83 25.90
CA SER A 152 -18.32 -3.00 25.00
C SER A 152 -19.01 -1.69 24.61
N ASP A 153 -19.02 -0.71 25.52
CA ASP A 153 -19.69 0.58 25.32
C ASP A 153 -18.75 1.65 24.73
N HIS A 154 -17.44 1.46 24.90
CA HIS A 154 -16.39 2.35 24.40
C HIS A 154 -15.26 1.50 23.81
N PRO A 155 -15.44 0.96 22.60
CA PRO A 155 -14.41 0.17 21.94
C PRO A 155 -13.24 1.06 21.51
N SER A 156 -12.04 0.60 21.78
CA SER A 156 -10.80 1.22 21.32
C SER A 156 -9.85 0.16 20.75
N THR A 157 -8.97 0.59 19.88
CA THR A 157 -8.04 -0.28 19.16
C THR A 157 -6.63 0.25 19.29
N THR A 158 -5.68 -0.61 19.58
CA THR A 158 -4.25 -0.30 19.41
C THR A 158 -3.81 -0.70 18.02
N LEU A 159 -3.47 0.27 17.20
CA LEU A 159 -2.90 0.09 15.87
C LEU A 159 -1.38 0.11 15.98
N HIS A 160 -0.74 -0.97 15.56
CA HIS A 160 0.71 -1.12 15.53
C HIS A 160 1.24 -1.05 14.10
N LEU A 161 2.42 -0.50 13.96
CA LEU A 161 3.19 -0.45 12.74
C LEU A 161 4.61 -0.94 13.01
N GLN A 162 5.12 -1.78 12.11
CA GLN A 162 6.55 -2.09 12.02
C GLN A 162 7.02 -1.91 10.58
N LEU A 163 8.12 -1.17 10.41
CA LEU A 163 8.78 -0.96 9.14
C LEU A 163 10.22 -1.48 9.21
N ASP A 164 10.46 -2.57 8.50
CA ASP A 164 11.80 -3.15 8.34
C ASP A 164 12.50 -2.45 7.18
N THR A 165 13.76 -2.07 7.39
CA THR A 165 14.53 -1.31 6.40
C THR A 165 16.00 -1.68 6.47
N TYR A 166 16.65 -1.85 5.33
CA TYR A 166 18.10 -1.84 5.27
C TYR A 166 18.59 -0.40 5.19
N VAL A 167 19.35 0.01 6.19
CA VAL A 167 19.82 1.37 6.35
C VAL A 167 21.33 1.40 6.27
N ARG A 168 21.89 2.37 5.56
CA ARG A 168 23.34 2.61 5.59
C ARG A 168 23.78 2.81 7.03
N ALA A 169 24.77 2.09 7.50
CA ALA A 169 25.14 2.07 8.92
C ALA A 169 25.34 3.47 9.52
N SER A 170 25.89 4.41 8.76
CA SER A 170 26.09 5.80 9.18
C SER A 170 24.80 6.64 9.20
N ALA A 171 23.69 6.15 8.67
CA ALA A 171 22.45 6.91 8.49
C ALA A 171 21.31 6.45 9.40
N VAL A 172 21.52 5.48 10.28
CA VAL A 172 20.48 4.90 11.16
C VAL A 172 19.79 5.97 12.01
N GLY A 173 20.54 6.86 12.63
CA GLY A 173 19.96 7.92 13.46
C GLY A 173 19.11 8.91 12.69
N ILE A 174 19.48 9.19 11.44
CA ILE A 174 18.68 10.05 10.52
C ILE A 174 17.40 9.32 10.15
N TRP A 175 17.48 8.03 9.79
CA TRP A 175 16.33 7.23 9.43
C TRP A 175 15.27 7.20 10.53
N ASN A 176 15.67 6.89 11.76
CA ASN A 176 14.75 6.82 12.89
C ASN A 176 14.04 8.15 13.15
N ARG A 177 14.75 9.28 13.01
CA ARG A 177 14.15 10.61 13.16
C ARG A 177 13.15 10.91 12.04
N LEU A 178 13.48 10.55 10.80
CA LEU A 178 12.60 10.74 9.65
C LEU A 178 11.31 9.91 9.81
N MET A 179 11.43 8.66 10.23
CA MET A 179 10.27 7.80 10.47
C MET A 179 9.40 8.31 11.63
N ALA A 180 10.01 8.73 12.72
CA ALA A 180 9.27 9.32 13.84
C ALA A 180 8.46 10.58 13.42
N VAL A 181 9.02 11.42 12.56
CA VAL A 181 8.30 12.61 12.04
C VAL A 181 7.21 12.19 11.05
N PHE A 182 7.53 11.30 10.12
CA PHE A 182 6.59 10.85 9.08
C PHE A 182 5.34 10.19 9.69
N TRP A 183 5.53 9.24 10.58
CA TRP A 183 4.44 8.47 11.17
C TRP A 183 3.73 9.16 12.34
N LYS A 184 4.29 10.27 12.87
CA LYS A 184 3.76 10.95 14.06
C LYS A 184 2.24 11.21 14.02
N ARG A 185 1.71 11.55 12.85
CA ARG A 185 0.30 11.96 12.71
C ARG A 185 -0.60 10.85 12.16
N PHE A 186 -0.08 9.67 11.93
CA PHE A 186 -0.82 8.59 11.28
C PHE A 186 -2.06 8.16 12.08
N GLY A 187 -1.91 7.93 13.40
CA GLY A 187 -3.04 7.61 14.27
C GLY A 187 -4.13 8.68 14.28
N SER A 188 -3.74 9.95 14.44
CA SER A 188 -4.70 11.05 14.38
C SER A 188 -5.34 11.25 13.00
N TRP A 189 -4.69 10.81 11.93
CA TRP A 189 -5.31 10.79 10.61
C TRP A 189 -6.34 9.67 10.53
N CYS A 190 -6.02 8.47 11.00
CA CYS A 190 -6.94 7.36 11.13
C CYS A 190 -8.22 7.76 11.87
N GLU A 191 -8.11 8.28 13.09
CA GLU A 191 -9.25 8.70 13.90
C GLU A 191 -10.15 9.73 13.22
N ARG A 192 -9.55 10.70 12.54
CA ARG A 192 -10.34 11.76 11.86
C ARG A 192 -10.96 11.29 10.55
N ALA A 193 -10.34 10.33 9.89
CA ALA A 193 -10.82 9.84 8.61
C ALA A 193 -11.98 8.84 8.76
N ILE A 194 -12.05 8.14 9.90
CA ILE A 194 -13.15 7.22 10.19
C ILE A 194 -14.35 8.02 10.71
N PRO A 195 -15.46 8.13 9.96
CA PRO A 195 -16.64 8.85 10.41
C PRO A 195 -17.32 8.12 11.57
N ASN A 196 -17.97 8.88 12.49
CA ASN A 196 -18.59 8.33 13.70
C ASN A 196 -19.74 7.32 13.48
N ASN A 197 -20.08 7.00 12.25
CA ASN A 197 -21.21 6.12 11.86
C ASN A 197 -20.91 5.29 10.61
N TRP A 198 -19.65 4.92 10.40
CA TRP A 198 -19.25 4.20 9.19
C TRP A 198 -19.89 2.81 9.04
N LEU A 199 -20.19 2.13 10.15
CA LEU A 199 -20.85 0.79 10.15
C LEU A 199 -22.37 0.84 10.37
N ARG A 200 -23.06 1.98 10.15
CA ARG A 200 -24.52 2.09 10.23
C ARG A 200 -25.19 1.97 8.89
#